data_02ded1bb0bb838d832dc2c7b55ac1aae
#
_entry.id   02ded1bb0bb838d832dc2c7b55ac1aae
#
_cell.length_a   1.000
_cell.length_b   1.000
_cell.length_c   1.000
_cell.angle_alpha   90.00
_cell.angle_beta   90.00
_cell.angle_gamma   90.00
#
_symmetry.space_group_name_H-M   'P 1'
#
loop_
_entity.id
_entity.type
_entity.pdbx_description
1 polymer ?
#
loop_
_entity_poly.entity_id
_entity_poly.type
_entity_poly.pdbx_seq_one_letter_code
_entity_poly.pdbx_strand_id
1 'polypeptide(L)'
;MRIEACFDSHVHWAATGEFAQRLNLDHLTSAEDIKSLRPEKHHFRGEWLTGFGWDDNKWALKPNRKILDEWFPNAPVCLTRIDGHTLWVNTAALRLAGLEKNPPEVFGGRIEVDADGIPTGILLDHAMELIEKLIPPLSGFEIRRHLLFGTRYFNTAGFTHIRDMTCDEPSWNEAVHMDQSGLLTLAVEEYFWLKGPHEIDSVLALLRRAGREKSPNLRVMGVKIFLDGALGSEGAWISRCYCGRNHSGLQLWNEEPLKETLKKVWEAGFEVAAHAIGDEAADLIVRLTRELFNEGVRGALHIEHGELIRAETIVKMKDLPVTVHIQPSHWLSDQKWLKEKIGDLIEHAFPWRRLQEANVEFDFGSDAPIEPASLSRTFQAIRQSAEMGIPRLLGHPEKYMSHSDLAWAPNSFTLLEEETPTQVVFRGEHLL
;
A
#
# COMPACT_ATOMS: atom_id res chain seq x y z
N MET A 1 -27.86 -3.37 6.77
CA MET A 1 -27.39 -2.01 6.43
C MET A 1 -27.15 -1.93 4.93
N ARG A 2 -27.35 -0.75 4.31
CA ARG A 2 -27.06 -0.54 2.88
C ARG A 2 -25.96 0.53 2.76
N ILE A 3 -24.94 0.23 1.96
CA ILE A 3 -23.86 1.18 1.62
C ILE A 3 -23.95 1.43 0.11
N GLU A 4 -24.24 2.68 -0.28
CA GLU A 4 -24.25 3.09 -1.68
C GLU A 4 -22.82 3.21 -2.19
N ALA A 5 -22.56 2.78 -3.43
CA ALA A 5 -21.25 2.84 -4.05
C ALA A 5 -20.12 2.40 -3.08
N CYS A 6 -20.27 1.19 -2.50
CA CYS A 6 -19.38 0.70 -1.46
C CYS A 6 -17.91 0.76 -1.91
N PHE A 7 -17.10 1.52 -1.20
CA PHE A 7 -15.79 2.01 -1.61
C PHE A 7 -14.67 1.54 -0.69
N ASP A 8 -13.62 0.99 -1.28
CA ASP A 8 -12.34 0.75 -0.63
C ASP A 8 -11.34 1.80 -1.12
N SER A 9 -10.98 2.73 -0.25
CA SER A 9 -10.24 3.93 -0.63
C SER A 9 -8.74 3.73 -0.83
N HIS A 10 -8.21 2.53 -0.57
CA HIS A 10 -6.81 2.19 -0.77
C HIS A 10 -6.62 0.69 -0.96
N VAL A 11 -6.27 0.30 -2.18
CA VAL A 11 -5.96 -1.08 -2.53
C VAL A 11 -4.80 -1.17 -3.51
N HIS A 12 -4.27 -2.39 -3.68
CA HIS A 12 -3.35 -2.76 -4.75
C HIS A 12 -4.05 -3.83 -5.61
N TRP A 13 -4.80 -3.41 -6.63
CA TRP A 13 -5.74 -4.26 -7.36
C TRP A 13 -5.08 -5.47 -8.01
N ALA A 14 -4.07 -5.23 -8.88
CA ALA A 14 -3.35 -6.32 -9.54
C ALA A 14 -2.61 -7.22 -8.53
N ALA A 15 -1.97 -6.61 -7.50
CA ALA A 15 -1.27 -7.35 -6.46
C ALA A 15 -2.20 -8.23 -5.62
N THR A 16 -3.43 -7.76 -5.34
CA THR A 16 -4.46 -8.56 -4.64
C THR A 16 -4.80 -9.84 -5.42
N GLY A 17 -4.95 -9.74 -6.74
CA GLY A 17 -5.18 -10.92 -7.57
C GLY A 17 -3.95 -11.80 -7.74
N GLU A 18 -2.77 -11.23 -7.73
CA GLU A 18 -1.50 -11.97 -7.76
C GLU A 18 -1.26 -12.73 -6.44
N PHE A 19 -1.60 -12.11 -5.31
CA PHE A 19 -1.42 -12.70 -3.98
C PHE A 19 -2.02 -14.11 -3.88
N ALA A 20 -3.22 -14.31 -4.41
CA ALA A 20 -3.88 -15.61 -4.42
C ALA A 20 -3.12 -16.70 -5.21
N GLN A 21 -2.07 -16.33 -5.97
CA GLN A 21 -1.30 -17.21 -6.84
C GLN A 21 0.19 -17.29 -6.46
N ARG A 22 0.65 -16.46 -5.54
CA ARG A 22 2.01 -16.53 -4.99
C ARG A 22 2.12 -17.61 -3.93
N LEU A 23 3.34 -18.03 -3.62
CA LEU A 23 3.59 -18.87 -2.46
C LEU A 23 3.20 -18.08 -1.20
N ASN A 24 2.15 -18.55 -0.53
CA ASN A 24 1.62 -17.89 0.67
C ASN A 24 2.48 -18.22 1.90
N LEU A 25 2.90 -17.21 2.64
CA LEU A 25 3.81 -17.28 3.79
C LEU A 25 3.19 -16.74 5.09
N ASP A 26 1.92 -16.31 5.08
CA ASP A 26 1.25 -15.65 6.21
C ASP A 26 1.03 -16.57 7.42
N HIS A 27 1.03 -17.87 7.20
CA HIS A 27 0.85 -18.91 8.21
C HIS A 27 2.15 -19.34 8.89
N LEU A 28 3.32 -18.87 8.43
CA LEU A 28 4.60 -19.23 9.02
C LEU A 28 4.76 -18.61 10.41
N THR A 29 5.28 -19.38 11.35
CA THR A 29 5.52 -18.97 12.73
C THR A 29 7.00 -18.83 13.07
N SER A 30 7.87 -19.29 12.18
CA SER A 30 9.33 -19.15 12.24
C SER A 30 9.95 -19.14 10.84
N ALA A 31 11.17 -18.62 10.71
CA ALA A 31 11.90 -18.65 9.45
C ALA A 31 12.16 -20.08 8.94
N GLU A 32 12.32 -21.05 9.84
CA GLU A 32 12.58 -22.46 9.49
C GLU A 32 11.36 -23.16 8.89
N ASP A 33 10.15 -22.69 9.17
CA ASP A 33 8.92 -23.30 8.65
C ASP A 33 8.86 -23.27 7.13
N ILE A 34 9.60 -22.34 6.48
CA ILE A 34 9.72 -22.26 5.02
C ILE A 34 10.12 -23.61 4.39
N LYS A 35 10.93 -24.42 5.08
CA LYS A 35 11.41 -25.71 4.60
C LYS A 35 10.30 -26.76 4.46
N SER A 36 9.16 -26.55 5.11
CA SER A 36 7.97 -27.40 4.98
C SER A 36 7.19 -27.16 3.70
N LEU A 37 7.34 -25.98 3.07
CA LEU A 37 6.60 -25.58 1.88
C LEU A 37 7.04 -26.38 0.65
N ARG A 38 6.11 -26.55 -0.27
CA ARG A 38 6.33 -27.24 -1.55
C ARG A 38 5.89 -26.32 -2.69
N PRO A 39 6.81 -25.50 -3.24
CA PRO A 39 6.49 -24.62 -4.34
C PRO A 39 6.03 -25.39 -5.58
N GLU A 40 5.02 -24.86 -6.24
CA GLU A 40 4.49 -25.36 -7.52
C GLU A 40 4.95 -24.45 -8.67
N LYS A 41 4.77 -24.93 -9.91
CA LYS A 41 5.24 -24.21 -11.11
C LYS A 41 4.71 -22.77 -11.21
N HIS A 42 3.49 -22.52 -10.75
CA HIS A 42 2.86 -21.19 -10.82
C HIS A 42 3.42 -20.18 -9.80
N HIS A 43 4.20 -20.66 -8.80
CA HIS A 43 4.93 -19.77 -7.88
C HIS A 43 6.23 -19.21 -8.48
N PHE A 44 6.57 -19.61 -9.71
CA PHE A 44 7.79 -19.15 -10.38
C PHE A 44 7.50 -18.12 -11.46
N ARG A 45 8.34 -17.10 -11.50
CA ARG A 45 8.46 -16.12 -12.59
C ARG A 45 9.81 -16.36 -13.30
N GLY A 46 9.77 -17.06 -14.42
CA GLY A 46 10.99 -17.62 -14.99
C GLY A 46 11.65 -18.62 -14.05
N GLU A 47 12.89 -18.36 -13.66
CA GLU A 47 13.63 -19.18 -12.69
C GLU A 47 13.46 -18.71 -11.23
N TRP A 48 12.81 -17.56 -11.02
CA TRP A 48 12.64 -16.94 -9.69
C TRP A 48 11.46 -17.56 -8.95
N LEU A 49 11.71 -18.13 -7.78
CA LEU A 49 10.66 -18.47 -6.84
C LEU A 49 10.20 -17.20 -6.11
N THR A 50 8.92 -16.88 -6.22
CA THR A 50 8.33 -15.71 -5.57
C THR A 50 7.29 -16.11 -4.53
N GLY A 51 7.23 -15.36 -3.43
CA GLY A 51 6.28 -15.58 -2.36
C GLY A 51 5.95 -14.27 -1.64
N PHE A 52 4.90 -14.29 -0.80
CA PHE A 52 4.44 -13.12 -0.08
C PHE A 52 3.86 -13.50 1.27
N GLY A 53 3.98 -12.60 2.25
CA GLY A 53 3.19 -12.66 3.47
C GLY A 53 3.96 -13.09 4.73
N TRP A 54 5.29 -13.26 4.68
CA TRP A 54 6.03 -13.56 5.90
C TRP A 54 6.05 -12.35 6.86
N ASP A 55 5.97 -12.63 8.17
CA ASP A 55 6.01 -11.61 9.23
C ASP A 55 6.88 -12.09 10.40
N ASP A 56 8.05 -11.49 10.53
CA ASP A 56 9.03 -11.87 11.55
C ASP A 56 8.85 -11.14 12.90
N ASN A 57 7.83 -10.30 13.04
CA ASN A 57 7.60 -9.55 14.29
C ASN A 57 7.47 -10.45 15.52
N LYS A 58 7.01 -11.69 15.31
CA LYS A 58 6.83 -12.68 16.38
C LYS A 58 7.82 -13.83 16.33
N TRP A 59 8.73 -13.82 15.35
CA TRP A 59 9.68 -14.92 15.18
C TRP A 59 10.87 -14.79 16.14
N ALA A 60 11.17 -15.86 16.86
CA ALA A 60 12.34 -15.90 17.75
C ALA A 60 13.65 -15.84 16.95
N LEU A 61 13.69 -16.45 15.77
CA LEU A 61 14.83 -16.44 14.85
C LEU A 61 14.51 -15.53 13.67
N LYS A 62 15.33 -14.52 13.45
CA LYS A 62 15.20 -13.61 12.31
C LYS A 62 15.50 -14.32 10.99
N PRO A 63 14.77 -13.96 9.90
CA PRO A 63 15.00 -14.51 8.58
C PRO A 63 16.40 -14.15 8.08
N ASN A 64 17.06 -15.07 7.39
CA ASN A 64 18.35 -14.83 6.76
C ASN A 64 18.51 -15.74 5.53
N ARG A 65 19.42 -15.33 4.62
CA ARG A 65 19.66 -16.04 3.35
C ARG A 65 20.03 -17.52 3.51
N LYS A 66 20.73 -17.90 4.59
CA LYS A 66 21.21 -19.26 4.78
C LYS A 66 20.07 -20.28 4.90
N ILE A 67 18.96 -19.88 5.53
CA ILE A 67 17.76 -20.71 5.64
C ILE A 67 17.18 -20.99 4.25
N LEU A 68 17.12 -19.97 3.39
CA LEU A 68 16.66 -20.11 2.01
C LEU A 68 17.65 -20.90 1.14
N ASP A 69 18.95 -20.74 1.36
CA ASP A 69 20.00 -21.49 0.65
C ASP A 69 19.91 -23.01 0.93
N GLU A 70 19.56 -23.37 2.16
CA GLU A 70 19.34 -24.78 2.53
C GLU A 70 18.06 -25.33 1.90
N TRP A 71 17.02 -24.52 1.79
CA TRP A 71 15.73 -24.91 1.22
C TRP A 71 15.74 -24.91 -0.32
N PHE A 72 16.29 -23.86 -0.93
CA PHE A 72 16.30 -23.63 -2.38
C PHE A 72 17.68 -23.16 -2.87
N PRO A 73 18.69 -24.05 -2.95
CA PRO A 73 20.06 -23.66 -3.19
C PRO A 73 20.36 -23.19 -4.62
N ASN A 74 19.61 -23.65 -5.61
CA ASN A 74 19.95 -23.49 -7.02
C ASN A 74 19.09 -22.49 -7.79
N ALA A 75 17.96 -22.07 -7.25
CA ALA A 75 17.09 -21.09 -7.87
C ALA A 75 17.09 -19.79 -7.07
N PRO A 76 17.01 -18.61 -7.72
CA PRO A 76 16.86 -17.37 -7.00
C PRO A 76 15.49 -17.31 -6.30
N VAL A 77 15.48 -16.94 -5.02
CA VAL A 77 14.30 -16.83 -4.18
C VAL A 77 14.10 -15.38 -3.81
N CYS A 78 12.88 -14.87 -3.98
CA CYS A 78 12.46 -13.54 -3.60
C CYS A 78 11.11 -13.60 -2.89
N LEU A 79 11.11 -13.38 -1.58
CA LEU A 79 9.94 -13.46 -0.72
C LEU A 79 9.65 -12.08 -0.14
N THR A 80 8.47 -11.54 -0.43
CA THR A 80 8.05 -10.23 0.05
C THR A 80 7.39 -10.37 1.43
N ARG A 81 7.76 -9.48 2.34
CA ARG A 81 7.15 -9.37 3.67
C ARG A 81 5.69 -8.94 3.55
N ILE A 82 4.91 -9.21 4.59
CA ILE A 82 3.47 -8.91 4.62
C ILE A 82 3.16 -7.42 4.43
N ASP A 83 4.03 -6.52 4.89
CA ASP A 83 3.87 -5.07 4.71
C ASP A 83 4.30 -4.55 3.32
N GLY A 84 4.83 -5.42 2.44
CA GLY A 84 5.28 -5.03 1.12
C GLY A 84 6.61 -4.25 1.08
N HIS A 85 7.21 -3.91 2.21
CA HIS A 85 8.38 -3.04 2.33
C HIS A 85 9.71 -3.77 2.58
N THR A 86 9.72 -5.09 2.56
CA THR A 86 10.93 -5.88 2.81
C THR A 86 10.97 -7.14 1.95
N LEU A 87 12.12 -7.42 1.36
CA LEU A 87 12.42 -8.70 0.70
C LEU A 87 13.29 -9.58 1.58
N TRP A 88 13.01 -10.89 1.54
CA TRP A 88 13.88 -11.94 2.04
C TRP A 88 14.34 -12.79 0.85
N VAL A 89 15.64 -12.75 0.55
CA VAL A 89 16.23 -13.36 -0.62
C VAL A 89 17.37 -14.31 -0.26
N ASN A 90 17.64 -15.29 -1.13
CA ASN A 90 18.74 -16.23 -0.94
C ASN A 90 20.05 -15.74 -1.59
N THR A 91 21.14 -16.50 -1.40
CA THR A 91 22.45 -16.18 -1.98
C THR A 91 22.42 -16.19 -3.51
N ALA A 92 21.60 -17.05 -4.15
CA ALA A 92 21.48 -17.07 -5.60
C ALA A 92 20.89 -15.74 -6.14
N ALA A 93 19.88 -15.19 -5.49
CA ALA A 93 19.32 -13.90 -5.83
C ALA A 93 20.32 -12.75 -5.61
N LEU A 94 21.01 -12.72 -4.46
CA LEU A 94 22.06 -11.72 -4.18
C LEU A 94 23.20 -11.77 -5.21
N ARG A 95 23.59 -12.97 -5.66
CA ARG A 95 24.62 -13.15 -6.69
C ARG A 95 24.22 -12.55 -8.03
N LEU A 96 22.98 -12.80 -8.47
CA LEU A 96 22.46 -12.22 -9.71
C LEU A 96 22.44 -10.69 -9.66
N ALA A 97 22.19 -10.12 -8.49
CA ALA A 97 22.18 -8.68 -8.26
C ALA A 97 23.59 -8.07 -8.02
N GLY A 98 24.64 -8.92 -7.90
CA GLY A 98 25.99 -8.44 -7.54
C GLY A 98 26.13 -7.96 -6.10
N LEU A 99 25.25 -8.43 -5.20
CA LEU A 99 25.14 -7.98 -3.81
C LEU A 99 25.71 -8.96 -2.79
N GLU A 100 26.50 -9.96 -3.18
CA GLU A 100 27.01 -10.98 -2.24
C GLU A 100 27.97 -10.41 -1.18
N LYS A 101 28.69 -9.33 -1.52
CA LYS A 101 29.70 -8.67 -0.64
C LYS A 101 29.71 -7.17 -0.89
N ASN A 102 30.02 -6.41 0.16
CA ASN A 102 30.16 -4.94 0.07
C ASN A 102 28.94 -4.29 -0.63
N PRO A 103 27.72 -4.46 -0.11
CA PRO A 103 26.56 -3.88 -0.74
C PRO A 103 26.67 -2.35 -0.79
N PRO A 104 26.16 -1.69 -1.83
CA PRO A 104 26.14 -0.24 -1.91
C PRO A 104 25.22 0.36 -0.85
N GLU A 105 25.49 1.59 -0.45
CA GLU A 105 24.48 2.40 0.23
C GLU A 105 23.38 2.80 -0.76
N VAL A 106 22.13 2.68 -0.34
CA VAL A 106 20.95 2.99 -1.14
C VAL A 106 20.16 4.09 -0.44
N PHE A 107 20.03 5.24 -1.10
CA PHE A 107 19.17 6.31 -0.57
C PHE A 107 17.72 5.81 -0.50
N GLY A 108 17.06 6.01 0.65
CA GLY A 108 15.69 5.52 0.86
C GLY A 108 15.57 3.99 0.93
N GLY A 109 16.69 3.28 1.14
CA GLY A 109 16.67 1.82 1.27
C GLY A 109 17.75 1.32 2.21
N ARG A 110 17.62 0.07 2.63
CA ARG A 110 18.61 -0.59 3.49
C ARG A 110 18.84 -2.03 3.07
N ILE A 111 20.09 -2.43 2.95
CA ILE A 111 20.51 -3.82 2.83
C ILE A 111 21.06 -4.24 4.19
N GLU A 112 20.44 -5.19 4.86
CA GLU A 112 20.92 -5.67 6.15
C GLU A 112 22.19 -6.50 5.97
N VAL A 113 23.18 -6.23 6.82
CA VAL A 113 24.43 -6.96 6.87
C VAL A 113 24.67 -7.57 8.25
N ASP A 114 25.41 -8.65 8.29
CA ASP A 114 25.89 -9.27 9.54
C ASP A 114 27.10 -8.52 10.13
N ALA A 115 27.65 -9.05 11.24
CA ALA A 115 28.79 -8.45 11.92
C ALA A 115 30.07 -8.37 11.06
N ASP A 116 30.16 -9.21 10.01
CA ASP A 116 31.28 -9.24 9.07
C ASP A 116 31.02 -8.37 7.82
N GLY A 117 29.92 -7.60 7.80
CA GLY A 117 29.51 -6.76 6.68
C GLY A 117 28.93 -7.53 5.49
N ILE A 118 28.51 -8.76 5.70
CA ILE A 118 27.98 -9.61 4.65
C ILE A 118 26.43 -9.54 4.64
N PRO A 119 25.78 -9.31 3.47
CA PRO A 119 24.33 -9.21 3.37
C PRO A 119 23.61 -10.42 3.94
N THR A 120 22.63 -10.18 4.81
CA THR A 120 21.81 -11.22 5.45
C THR A 120 20.79 -11.82 4.50
N GLY A 121 20.48 -11.13 3.41
CA GLY A 121 19.38 -11.44 2.48
C GLY A 121 18.11 -10.64 2.73
N ILE A 122 18.17 -9.65 3.62
CA ILE A 122 17.05 -8.74 3.90
C ILE A 122 17.32 -7.39 3.23
N LEU A 123 16.39 -6.95 2.39
CA LEU A 123 16.43 -5.68 1.68
C LEU A 123 15.14 -4.89 1.96
N LEU A 124 15.26 -3.60 2.25
CA LEU A 124 14.14 -2.72 2.60
C LEU A 124 13.98 -1.61 1.56
N ASP A 125 12.74 -1.27 1.26
CA ASP A 125 12.30 -0.13 0.45
C ASP A 125 13.10 -0.01 -0.87
N HIS A 126 13.71 1.13 -1.21
CA HIS A 126 14.44 1.28 -2.49
C HIS A 126 15.54 0.24 -2.74
N ALA A 127 16.05 -0.43 -1.70
CA ALA A 127 17.00 -1.52 -1.90
C ALA A 127 16.33 -2.76 -2.54
N MET A 128 15.01 -2.92 -2.44
CA MET A 128 14.26 -4.01 -3.05
C MET A 128 14.37 -3.98 -4.58
N GLU A 129 14.40 -2.79 -5.17
CA GLU A 129 14.49 -2.60 -6.62
C GLU A 129 15.74 -3.23 -7.25
N LEU A 130 16.82 -3.39 -6.45
CA LEU A 130 18.05 -4.05 -6.91
C LEU A 130 17.82 -5.53 -7.27
N ILE A 131 16.83 -6.16 -6.64
CA ILE A 131 16.41 -7.54 -6.89
C ILE A 131 15.24 -7.58 -7.86
N GLU A 132 14.20 -6.78 -7.64
CA GLU A 132 12.94 -6.83 -8.38
C GLU A 132 13.11 -6.62 -9.89
N LYS A 133 14.01 -5.73 -10.30
CA LYS A 133 14.35 -5.48 -11.71
C LYS A 133 14.94 -6.68 -12.45
N LEU A 134 15.38 -7.71 -11.72
CA LEU A 134 15.93 -8.95 -12.29
C LEU A 134 14.87 -10.03 -12.46
N ILE A 135 13.71 -9.88 -11.82
CA ILE A 135 12.60 -10.79 -11.94
C ILE A 135 11.88 -10.54 -13.27
N PRO A 136 11.64 -11.55 -14.11
CA PRO A 136 10.94 -11.35 -15.38
C PRO A 136 9.59 -10.65 -15.19
N PRO A 137 9.24 -9.67 -16.05
CA PRO A 137 7.94 -9.01 -15.98
C PRO A 137 6.80 -9.98 -16.27
N LEU A 138 5.61 -9.66 -15.76
CA LEU A 138 4.39 -10.40 -16.07
C LEU A 138 3.99 -10.16 -17.53
N SER A 139 3.46 -11.20 -18.18
CA SER A 139 2.80 -11.06 -19.47
C SER A 139 1.43 -10.37 -19.31
N GLY A 140 0.91 -9.74 -20.37
CA GLY A 140 -0.44 -9.14 -20.34
C GLY A 140 -1.54 -10.15 -19.96
N PHE A 141 -1.39 -11.42 -20.38
CA PHE A 141 -2.32 -12.48 -19.96
C PHE A 141 -2.29 -12.73 -18.45
N GLU A 142 -1.11 -12.73 -17.82
CA GLU A 142 -0.98 -12.90 -16.37
C GLU A 142 -1.53 -11.69 -15.63
N ILE A 143 -1.22 -10.46 -16.08
CA ILE A 143 -1.77 -9.23 -15.52
C ILE A 143 -3.30 -9.26 -15.57
N ARG A 144 -3.89 -9.54 -16.74
CA ARG A 144 -5.36 -9.63 -16.90
C ARG A 144 -5.95 -10.68 -15.95
N ARG A 145 -5.30 -11.82 -15.78
CA ARG A 145 -5.74 -12.84 -14.84
C ARG A 145 -5.72 -12.33 -13.40
N HIS A 146 -4.68 -11.59 -13.00
CA HIS A 146 -4.60 -10.98 -11.67
C HIS A 146 -5.71 -9.94 -11.47
N LEU A 147 -5.91 -9.04 -12.42
CA LEU A 147 -6.99 -8.04 -12.36
C LEU A 147 -8.38 -8.69 -12.24
N LEU A 148 -8.65 -9.76 -12.99
CA LEU A 148 -9.91 -10.51 -12.90
C LEU A 148 -10.09 -11.16 -11.52
N PHE A 149 -9.04 -11.73 -10.94
CA PHE A 149 -9.10 -12.29 -9.59
C PHE A 149 -9.33 -11.19 -8.55
N GLY A 150 -8.59 -10.09 -8.63
CA GLY A 150 -8.78 -8.94 -7.76
C GLY A 150 -10.20 -8.38 -7.85
N THR A 151 -10.75 -8.23 -9.06
CA THR A 151 -12.14 -7.80 -9.27
C THR A 151 -13.13 -8.69 -8.51
N ARG A 152 -13.01 -10.01 -8.69
CA ARG A 152 -13.89 -10.97 -7.99
C ARG A 152 -13.71 -10.93 -6.49
N TYR A 153 -12.46 -10.78 -6.03
CA TYR A 153 -12.14 -10.67 -4.61
C TYR A 153 -12.85 -9.48 -3.97
N PHE A 154 -12.70 -8.28 -4.55
CA PHE A 154 -13.35 -7.07 -4.03
C PHE A 154 -14.86 -7.15 -4.10
N ASN A 155 -15.44 -7.66 -5.20
CA ASN A 155 -16.89 -7.86 -5.28
C ASN A 155 -17.40 -8.82 -4.19
N THR A 156 -16.69 -9.94 -3.95
CA THR A 156 -17.07 -10.90 -2.89
C THR A 156 -16.91 -10.27 -1.50
N ALA A 157 -15.93 -9.39 -1.32
CA ALA A 157 -15.76 -8.63 -0.08
C ALA A 157 -16.79 -7.51 0.12
N GLY A 158 -17.61 -7.23 -0.89
CA GLY A 158 -18.69 -6.24 -0.82
C GLY A 158 -18.41 -4.91 -1.49
N PHE A 159 -17.25 -4.74 -2.13
CA PHE A 159 -16.89 -3.48 -2.76
C PHE A 159 -17.34 -3.39 -4.21
N THR A 160 -17.82 -2.21 -4.60
CA THR A 160 -18.22 -1.84 -5.96
C THR A 160 -17.33 -0.77 -6.54
N HIS A 161 -16.61 -0.05 -5.68
CA HIS A 161 -15.65 1.00 -6.03
C HIS A 161 -14.35 0.74 -5.29
N ILE A 162 -13.23 0.97 -5.97
CA ILE A 162 -11.89 0.86 -5.38
C ILE A 162 -11.00 2.00 -5.88
N ARG A 163 -9.95 2.26 -5.12
CA ARG A 163 -8.90 3.20 -5.48
C ARG A 163 -7.57 2.45 -5.52
N ASP A 164 -7.00 2.19 -6.72
CA ASP A 164 -5.77 1.43 -6.92
C ASP A 164 -4.53 2.32 -6.83
N MET A 165 -3.59 1.91 -5.98
CA MET A 165 -2.40 2.69 -5.62
C MET A 165 -1.14 2.31 -6.41
N THR A 166 -1.18 1.30 -7.27
CA THR A 166 0.02 0.83 -7.96
C THR A 166 -0.19 0.53 -9.44
N CYS A 167 -1.01 1.33 -10.09
CA CYS A 167 -1.20 1.22 -11.53
C CYS A 167 0.12 1.47 -12.28
N ASP A 168 0.39 0.66 -13.28
CA ASP A 168 1.44 0.87 -14.27
C ASP A 168 0.87 0.78 -15.69
N GLU A 169 1.67 1.11 -16.70
CA GLU A 169 1.21 1.09 -18.08
C GLU A 169 0.69 -0.29 -18.54
N PRO A 170 1.36 -1.41 -18.26
CA PRO A 170 0.83 -2.74 -18.58
C PRO A 170 -0.50 -3.05 -17.90
N SER A 171 -0.65 -2.73 -16.63
CA SER A 171 -1.89 -2.96 -15.85
C SER A 171 -3.03 -2.09 -16.38
N TRP A 172 -2.77 -0.81 -16.66
CA TRP A 172 -3.75 0.09 -17.28
C TRP A 172 -4.27 -0.45 -18.61
N ASN A 173 -3.37 -0.87 -19.51
CA ASN A 173 -3.76 -1.39 -20.82
C ASN A 173 -4.66 -2.62 -20.70
N GLU A 174 -4.36 -3.52 -19.77
CA GLU A 174 -5.19 -4.71 -19.53
C GLU A 174 -6.51 -4.36 -18.84
N ALA A 175 -6.54 -3.41 -17.92
CA ALA A 175 -7.75 -2.91 -17.27
C ALA A 175 -8.72 -2.29 -18.28
N VAL A 176 -8.21 -1.43 -19.18
CA VAL A 176 -9.01 -0.85 -20.28
C VAL A 176 -9.57 -1.94 -21.21
N HIS A 177 -8.76 -2.93 -21.56
CA HIS A 177 -9.22 -4.06 -22.36
C HIS A 177 -10.33 -4.87 -21.66
N MET A 178 -10.21 -5.08 -20.34
CA MET A 178 -11.24 -5.75 -19.55
C MET A 178 -12.54 -4.95 -19.54
N ASP A 179 -12.46 -3.64 -19.33
CA ASP A 179 -13.64 -2.77 -19.30
C ASP A 179 -14.35 -2.72 -20.66
N GLN A 180 -13.61 -2.55 -21.75
CA GLN A 180 -14.15 -2.60 -23.13
C GLN A 180 -14.79 -3.94 -23.49
N SER A 181 -14.32 -5.02 -22.86
CA SER A 181 -14.88 -6.38 -23.03
C SER A 181 -16.05 -6.69 -22.10
N GLY A 182 -16.48 -5.75 -21.23
CA GLY A 182 -17.54 -5.94 -20.26
C GLY A 182 -17.19 -6.90 -19.13
N LEU A 183 -15.91 -7.11 -18.86
CA LEU A 183 -15.43 -8.01 -17.81
C LEU A 183 -15.19 -7.31 -16.47
N LEU A 184 -15.18 -5.96 -16.47
CA LEU A 184 -14.92 -5.18 -15.27
C LEU A 184 -16.22 -4.85 -14.54
N THR A 185 -16.34 -5.34 -13.33
CA THR A 185 -17.49 -5.14 -12.42
C THR A 185 -17.14 -4.30 -11.20
N LEU A 186 -16.13 -3.43 -11.35
CA LEU A 186 -15.71 -2.43 -10.37
C LEU A 186 -15.56 -1.07 -11.05
N ALA A 187 -15.86 -0.01 -10.34
CA ALA A 187 -15.42 1.34 -10.68
C ALA A 187 -14.07 1.58 -9.99
N VAL A 188 -13.03 1.94 -10.78
CA VAL A 188 -11.65 2.00 -10.29
C VAL A 188 -11.06 3.38 -10.53
N GLU A 189 -10.61 4.02 -9.47
CA GLU A 189 -9.75 5.21 -9.49
C GLU A 189 -8.29 4.77 -9.52
N GLU A 190 -7.56 5.14 -10.58
CA GLU A 190 -6.19 4.70 -10.83
C GLU A 190 -5.18 5.77 -10.49
N TYR A 191 -4.24 5.42 -9.59
CA TYR A 191 -3.05 6.20 -9.29
C TYR A 191 -1.81 5.48 -9.80
N PHE A 192 -1.10 6.14 -10.72
CA PHE A 192 0.09 5.57 -11.34
C PHE A 192 1.28 5.70 -10.40
N TRP A 193 1.98 4.61 -10.18
CA TRP A 193 3.14 4.59 -9.31
C TRP A 193 4.29 5.41 -9.91
N LEU A 194 4.72 6.46 -9.18
CA LEU A 194 5.88 7.29 -9.48
C LEU A 194 7.00 6.95 -8.49
N LYS A 195 7.99 6.19 -8.95
CA LYS A 195 9.07 5.67 -8.11
C LYS A 195 10.09 6.73 -7.69
N GLY A 196 10.26 7.76 -8.50
CA GLY A 196 11.20 8.82 -8.20
C GLY A 196 11.09 10.03 -9.13
N PRO A 197 11.75 11.14 -8.80
CA PRO A 197 11.64 12.39 -9.56
C PRO A 197 12.12 12.28 -11.01
N HIS A 198 12.97 11.30 -11.32
CA HIS A 198 13.47 11.06 -12.67
C HIS A 198 12.42 10.50 -13.64
N GLU A 199 11.31 9.95 -13.14
CA GLU A 199 10.24 9.39 -13.94
C GLU A 199 9.09 10.37 -14.20
N ILE A 200 9.09 11.55 -13.56
CA ILE A 200 7.93 12.46 -13.54
C ILE A 200 7.42 12.80 -14.94
N ASP A 201 8.29 13.13 -15.88
CA ASP A 201 7.89 13.55 -17.22
C ASP A 201 7.28 12.39 -18.04
N SER A 202 7.81 11.17 -17.87
CA SER A 202 7.28 9.96 -18.51
C SER A 202 5.93 9.55 -17.91
N VAL A 203 5.78 9.61 -16.57
CA VAL A 203 4.52 9.30 -15.89
C VAL A 203 3.45 10.33 -16.25
N LEU A 204 3.75 11.64 -16.27
CA LEU A 204 2.79 12.66 -16.70
C LEU A 204 2.36 12.49 -18.17
N ALA A 205 3.27 12.06 -19.05
CA ALA A 205 2.91 11.73 -20.44
C ALA A 205 1.95 10.54 -20.50
N LEU A 206 2.20 9.52 -19.68
CA LEU A 206 1.34 8.34 -19.54
C LEU A 206 -0.06 8.72 -19.01
N LEU A 207 -0.14 9.49 -17.92
CA LEU A 207 -1.40 9.98 -17.34
C LEU A 207 -2.24 10.75 -18.36
N ARG A 208 -1.62 11.66 -19.12
CA ARG A 208 -2.31 12.42 -20.18
C ARG A 208 -2.83 11.53 -21.31
N ARG A 209 -2.11 10.47 -21.65
CA ARG A 209 -2.56 9.49 -22.65
C ARG A 209 -3.71 8.65 -22.09
N ALA A 210 -3.54 8.05 -20.94
CA ALA A 210 -4.53 7.22 -20.27
C ALA A 210 -5.83 7.99 -20.01
N GLY A 211 -5.76 9.24 -19.56
CA GLY A 211 -6.94 10.10 -19.29
C GLY A 211 -7.74 10.50 -20.56
N ARG A 212 -7.22 10.23 -21.78
CA ARG A 212 -7.97 10.41 -23.03
C ARG A 212 -8.76 9.16 -23.42
N GLU A 213 -8.43 8.03 -22.85
CA GLU A 213 -9.12 6.77 -23.11
C GLU A 213 -10.48 6.81 -22.42
N LYS A 214 -11.53 6.49 -23.19
CA LYS A 214 -12.88 6.47 -22.63
C LYS A 214 -13.13 5.09 -22.03
N SER A 215 -13.28 5.08 -20.71
CA SER A 215 -13.70 3.91 -19.96
C SER A 215 -14.81 4.32 -18.99
N PRO A 216 -15.95 3.64 -18.98
CA PRO A 216 -17.05 3.95 -18.07
C PRO A 216 -16.70 3.61 -16.60
N ASN A 217 -15.78 2.67 -16.38
CA ASN A 217 -15.47 2.16 -15.05
C ASN A 217 -14.06 2.51 -14.56
N LEU A 218 -13.20 3.14 -15.39
CA LEU A 218 -11.85 3.53 -15.01
C LEU A 218 -11.70 5.04 -15.04
N ARG A 219 -11.05 5.61 -14.03
CA ARG A 219 -10.66 7.02 -13.95
C ARG A 219 -9.18 7.14 -13.62
N VAL A 220 -8.47 7.96 -14.38
CA VAL A 220 -7.08 8.33 -14.08
C VAL A 220 -7.12 9.53 -13.14
N MET A 221 -6.67 9.38 -11.92
CA MET A 221 -6.69 10.42 -10.90
C MET A 221 -5.33 11.13 -10.79
N GLY A 222 -4.24 10.39 -10.65
CA GLY A 222 -2.95 11.02 -10.40
C GLY A 222 -1.81 10.04 -10.23
N VAL A 223 -0.87 10.43 -9.37
CA VAL A 223 0.30 9.62 -9.04
C VAL A 223 0.27 9.14 -7.60
N LYS A 224 0.79 7.94 -7.36
CA LYS A 224 1.16 7.43 -6.04
C LYS A 224 2.66 7.56 -5.85
N ILE A 225 3.07 8.10 -4.71
CA ILE A 225 4.45 8.17 -4.24
C ILE A 225 4.58 7.54 -2.86
N PHE A 226 5.77 7.07 -2.50
CA PHE A 226 6.08 6.55 -1.18
C PHE A 226 7.11 7.48 -0.52
N LEU A 227 6.76 8.07 0.63
CA LEU A 227 7.65 9.00 1.35
C LEU A 227 8.51 8.29 2.39
N ASP A 228 8.02 7.16 2.89
CA ASP A 228 8.68 6.31 3.88
C ASP A 228 8.25 4.85 3.73
N GLY A 229 8.71 4.00 4.63
CA GLY A 229 8.31 2.60 4.71
C GLY A 229 7.27 2.34 5.81
N ALA A 230 7.15 1.08 6.26
CA ALA A 230 6.16 0.65 7.25
C ALA A 230 6.73 0.61 8.69
N LEU A 231 5.83 0.72 9.70
CA LEU A 231 6.20 0.60 11.13
C LEU A 231 6.67 -0.82 11.47
N GLY A 232 6.05 -1.83 10.87
CA GLY A 232 6.37 -3.23 11.11
C GLY A 232 7.82 -3.60 10.77
N SER A 233 8.35 -3.10 9.67
CA SER A 233 9.74 -3.26 9.21
C SER A 233 10.70 -2.18 9.73
N GLU A 234 10.22 -1.24 10.57
CA GLU A 234 10.99 -0.09 11.07
C GLU A 234 11.51 0.82 9.94
N GLY A 235 10.77 0.86 8.81
CA GLY A 235 11.01 1.72 7.66
C GLY A 235 10.29 3.07 7.74
N ALA A 236 9.15 3.16 8.44
CA ALA A 236 8.42 4.41 8.60
C ALA A 236 9.29 5.50 9.23
N TRP A 237 9.28 6.70 8.64
CA TRP A 237 10.15 7.81 9.08
C TRP A 237 9.51 8.57 10.22
N ILE A 238 10.05 8.32 11.43
CA ILE A 238 9.53 8.88 12.68
C ILE A 238 10.49 9.90 13.30
N SER A 239 9.96 10.81 14.11
CA SER A 239 10.69 11.93 14.74
C SER A 239 11.68 11.51 15.82
N ARG A 240 11.73 10.24 16.20
CA ARG A 240 12.64 9.66 17.19
C ARG A 240 13.22 8.36 16.67
N CYS A 241 14.29 7.88 17.29
CA CYS A 241 14.76 6.53 17.00
C CYS A 241 13.73 5.50 17.48
N TYR A 242 13.58 4.42 16.71
CA TYR A 242 12.85 3.23 17.16
C TYR A 242 13.41 2.71 18.47
N CYS A 243 12.57 2.17 19.34
CA CYS A 243 13.00 1.69 20.65
C CYS A 243 14.07 0.61 20.53
N GLY A 244 15.22 0.83 21.19
CA GLY A 244 16.36 -0.07 21.12
C GLY A 244 17.15 -0.03 19.78
N ARG A 245 16.87 0.94 18.93
CA ARG A 245 17.57 1.17 17.65
C ARG A 245 18.30 2.52 17.65
N ASN A 246 19.15 2.71 16.64
CA ASN A 246 19.88 3.95 16.39
C ASN A 246 19.46 4.64 15.08
N HIS A 247 18.25 4.33 14.58
CA HIS A 247 17.67 4.93 13.38
C HIS A 247 16.20 5.27 13.60
N SER A 248 15.67 6.16 12.80
CA SER A 248 14.30 6.68 12.83
C SER A 248 13.48 6.32 11.58
N GLY A 249 13.82 5.25 10.90
CA GLY A 249 13.22 4.84 9.63
C GLY A 249 13.98 5.39 8.42
N LEU A 250 13.27 5.46 7.29
CA LEU A 250 13.82 5.80 5.98
C LEU A 250 13.03 6.95 5.34
N GLN A 251 13.73 8.00 4.96
CA GLN A 251 13.19 9.05 4.10
C GLN A 251 13.43 8.66 2.64
N LEU A 252 12.37 8.47 1.85
CA LEU A 252 12.48 8.00 0.47
C LEU A 252 12.64 9.15 -0.56
N TRP A 253 12.27 10.38 -0.19
CA TRP A 253 12.37 11.55 -1.06
C TRP A 253 13.13 12.68 -0.40
N ASN A 254 14.01 13.32 -1.17
CA ASN A 254 14.56 14.63 -0.78
C ASN A 254 13.48 15.72 -0.96
N GLU A 255 13.53 16.74 -0.11
CA GLU A 255 12.52 17.79 -0.01
C GLU A 255 12.32 18.58 -1.31
N GLU A 256 13.40 19.11 -1.90
CA GLU A 256 13.33 19.93 -3.11
C GLU A 256 12.80 19.15 -4.33
N PRO A 257 13.32 17.93 -4.65
CA PRO A 257 12.72 17.10 -5.70
C PRO A 257 11.27 16.75 -5.45
N LEU A 258 10.85 16.51 -4.20
CA LEU A 258 9.47 16.22 -3.84
C LEU A 258 8.59 17.45 -4.12
N LYS A 259 8.99 18.64 -3.65
CA LYS A 259 8.26 19.89 -3.87
C LYS A 259 8.04 20.17 -5.36
N GLU A 260 9.09 20.02 -6.16
CA GLU A 260 9.01 20.21 -7.62
C GLU A 260 8.08 19.18 -8.27
N THR A 261 8.12 17.94 -7.80
CA THR A 261 7.22 16.86 -8.28
C THR A 261 5.76 17.18 -7.99
N LEU A 262 5.42 17.56 -6.74
CA LEU A 262 4.07 17.98 -6.35
C LEU A 262 3.56 19.11 -7.27
N LYS A 263 4.39 20.13 -7.46
CA LYS A 263 4.07 21.26 -8.33
C LYS A 263 3.76 20.81 -9.75
N LYS A 264 4.62 20.03 -10.39
CA LYS A 264 4.44 19.53 -11.76
C LYS A 264 3.17 18.71 -11.91
N VAL A 265 2.87 17.82 -10.94
CA VAL A 265 1.66 16.98 -10.98
C VAL A 265 0.40 17.84 -10.89
N TRP A 266 0.35 18.77 -9.96
CA TRP A 266 -0.80 19.64 -9.77
C TRP A 266 -1.00 20.64 -10.92
N GLU A 267 0.08 21.24 -11.45
CA GLU A 267 0.03 22.08 -12.65
C GLU A 267 -0.44 21.32 -13.90
N ALA A 268 -0.22 20.00 -13.93
CA ALA A 268 -0.73 19.13 -14.98
C ALA A 268 -2.21 18.73 -14.78
N GLY A 269 -2.84 19.12 -13.66
CA GLY A 269 -4.23 18.85 -13.35
C GLY A 269 -4.50 17.46 -12.74
N PHE A 270 -3.46 16.81 -12.20
CA PHE A 270 -3.56 15.51 -11.55
C PHE A 270 -3.38 15.62 -10.04
N GLU A 271 -3.79 14.58 -9.32
CA GLU A 271 -3.73 14.48 -7.88
C GLU A 271 -2.46 13.74 -7.41
N VAL A 272 -2.13 13.86 -6.13
CA VAL A 272 -1.01 13.13 -5.51
C VAL A 272 -1.53 12.30 -4.34
N ALA A 273 -1.30 11.00 -4.38
CA ALA A 273 -1.45 10.07 -3.28
C ALA A 273 -0.06 9.76 -2.69
N ALA A 274 0.16 10.15 -1.44
CA ALA A 274 1.44 10.03 -0.77
C ALA A 274 1.35 9.04 0.40
N HIS A 275 2.05 7.89 0.29
CA HIS A 275 2.27 7.02 1.43
C HIS A 275 3.09 7.77 2.48
N ALA A 276 2.52 7.96 3.65
CA ALA A 276 3.15 8.64 4.78
C ALA A 276 2.65 8.01 6.10
N ILE A 277 3.40 7.04 6.59
CA ILE A 277 3.09 6.33 7.85
C ILE A 277 3.70 7.04 9.04
N GLY A 278 4.97 7.42 8.96
CA GLY A 278 5.67 8.11 10.02
C GLY A 278 5.30 9.58 10.15
N ASP A 279 5.41 10.11 11.35
CA ASP A 279 5.04 11.48 11.68
C ASP A 279 5.91 12.54 10.99
N GLU A 280 7.18 12.23 10.65
CA GLU A 280 8.04 13.10 9.86
C GLU A 280 7.63 13.13 8.38
N ALA A 281 7.25 11.98 7.80
CA ALA A 281 6.77 11.90 6.43
C ALA A 281 5.45 12.70 6.27
N ALA A 282 4.53 12.53 7.21
CA ALA A 282 3.26 13.27 7.24
C ALA A 282 3.49 14.80 7.40
N ASP A 283 4.40 15.22 8.28
CA ASP A 283 4.70 16.65 8.46
C ASP A 283 5.37 17.25 7.22
N LEU A 284 6.31 16.54 6.61
CA LEU A 284 6.98 16.99 5.39
C LEU A 284 5.97 17.27 4.27
N ILE A 285 5.11 16.31 3.95
CA ILE A 285 4.20 16.47 2.81
C ILE A 285 3.16 17.56 3.06
N VAL A 286 2.65 17.68 4.27
CA VAL A 286 1.69 18.73 4.64
C VAL A 286 2.35 20.11 4.59
N ARG A 287 3.59 20.23 5.04
CA ARG A 287 4.36 21.48 5.00
C ARG A 287 4.59 21.92 3.56
N LEU A 288 5.08 21.04 2.69
CA LEU A 288 5.31 21.34 1.27
C LEU A 288 4.01 21.72 0.55
N THR A 289 2.92 21.02 0.86
CA THR A 289 1.59 21.37 0.33
C THR A 289 1.19 22.79 0.72
N ARG A 290 1.37 23.17 1.99
CA ARG A 290 1.07 24.52 2.49
C ARG A 290 1.93 25.58 1.79
N GLU A 291 3.21 25.32 1.60
CA GLU A 291 4.12 26.23 0.89
C GLU A 291 3.67 26.45 -0.55
N LEU A 292 3.40 25.38 -1.30
CA LEU A 292 2.92 25.46 -2.68
C LEU A 292 1.57 26.19 -2.79
N PHE A 293 0.65 25.97 -1.84
CA PHE A 293 -0.60 26.72 -1.77
C PHE A 293 -0.38 28.20 -1.55
N ASN A 294 0.56 28.60 -0.71
CA ASN A 294 0.95 30.00 -0.50
C ASN A 294 1.58 30.60 -1.77
N GLU A 295 2.25 29.81 -2.59
CA GLU A 295 2.80 30.17 -3.90
C GLU A 295 1.72 30.24 -5.00
N GLY A 296 0.47 29.87 -4.70
CA GLY A 296 -0.65 29.90 -5.65
C GLY A 296 -0.85 28.61 -6.44
N VAL A 297 -0.04 27.58 -6.23
CA VAL A 297 -0.25 26.25 -6.82
C VAL A 297 -1.46 25.58 -6.17
N ARG A 298 -2.27 24.89 -6.96
CA ARG A 298 -3.50 24.21 -6.48
C ARG A 298 -3.52 22.76 -6.96
N GLY A 299 -3.93 21.84 -6.05
CA GLY A 299 -4.10 20.43 -6.34
C GLY A 299 -4.56 19.66 -5.09
N ALA A 300 -5.04 18.44 -5.26
CA ALA A 300 -5.46 17.58 -4.16
C ALA A 300 -4.28 16.72 -3.67
N LEU A 301 -4.17 16.61 -2.35
CA LEU A 301 -3.26 15.72 -1.66
C LEU A 301 -4.06 14.63 -0.96
N HIS A 302 -3.70 13.39 -1.20
CA HIS A 302 -4.18 12.23 -0.47
C HIS A 302 -3.03 11.66 0.36
N ILE A 303 -3.21 11.65 1.68
CA ILE A 303 -2.25 11.02 2.60
C ILE A 303 -2.71 9.58 2.81
N GLU A 304 -1.92 8.66 2.35
CA GLU A 304 -2.17 7.24 2.51
C GLU A 304 -1.62 6.76 3.85
N HIS A 305 -2.41 5.98 4.56
CA HIS A 305 -2.19 5.45 5.90
C HIS A 305 -2.32 6.51 7.00
N GLY A 306 -1.42 7.47 7.08
CA GLY A 306 -1.47 8.48 8.14
C GLY A 306 -1.52 7.87 9.54
N GLU A 307 -0.75 6.78 9.77
CA GLU A 307 -0.81 6.04 11.02
C GLU A 307 -0.26 6.84 12.20
N LEU A 308 0.78 7.65 11.96
CA LEU A 308 1.32 8.59 12.94
C LEU A 308 1.19 10.01 12.42
N ILE A 309 0.28 10.80 12.98
CA ILE A 309 0.16 12.22 12.64
C ILE A 309 0.11 13.04 13.93
N ARG A 310 1.06 13.94 14.10
CA ARG A 310 1.12 14.84 15.23
C ARG A 310 -0.05 15.84 15.21
N ALA A 311 -0.50 16.27 16.38
CA ALA A 311 -1.62 17.21 16.51
C ALA A 311 -1.36 18.54 15.76
N GLU A 312 -0.13 19.06 15.81
CA GLU A 312 0.28 20.27 15.09
C GLU A 312 0.26 20.07 13.57
N THR A 313 0.53 18.88 13.05
CA THR A 313 0.43 18.56 11.63
C THR A 313 -1.03 18.51 11.19
N ILE A 314 -1.92 17.95 12.00
CA ILE A 314 -3.38 17.99 11.73
C ILE A 314 -3.89 19.44 11.65
N VAL A 315 -3.43 20.33 12.54
CA VAL A 315 -3.78 21.76 12.48
C VAL A 315 -3.29 22.40 11.18
N LYS A 316 -2.12 22.02 10.68
CA LYS A 316 -1.59 22.51 9.39
C LYS A 316 -2.41 22.03 8.18
N MET A 317 -3.15 20.93 8.27
CA MET A 317 -4.02 20.42 7.19
C MET A 317 -5.26 21.30 6.97
N LYS A 318 -5.65 22.07 7.98
CA LYS A 318 -6.83 22.93 7.89
C LYS A 318 -6.74 23.86 6.68
N ASP A 319 -7.84 24.00 5.94
CA ASP A 319 -7.97 24.83 4.73
C ASP A 319 -7.05 24.38 3.56
N LEU A 320 -6.48 23.18 3.64
CA LEU A 320 -5.84 22.52 2.50
C LEU A 320 -6.77 21.42 1.93
N PRO A 321 -6.73 21.16 0.64
CA PRO A 321 -7.45 20.04 0.04
C PRO A 321 -6.68 18.73 0.31
N VAL A 322 -6.73 18.29 1.55
CA VAL A 322 -6.09 17.06 2.04
C VAL A 322 -7.16 16.09 2.47
N THR A 323 -7.11 14.88 1.95
CA THR A 323 -7.88 13.73 2.41
C THR A 323 -6.92 12.67 2.96
N VAL A 324 -7.27 12.03 4.07
CA VAL A 324 -6.47 10.96 4.66
C VAL A 324 -7.16 9.61 4.42
N HIS A 325 -6.46 8.64 3.84
CA HIS A 325 -7.00 7.30 3.57
C HIS A 325 -6.48 6.32 4.62
N ILE A 326 -7.35 5.95 5.55
CA ILE A 326 -7.02 5.23 6.77
C ILE A 326 -7.33 3.74 6.60
N GLN A 327 -6.48 2.87 7.17
CA GLN A 327 -6.70 1.44 7.21
C GLN A 327 -7.02 0.98 8.64
N PRO A 328 -8.31 0.89 9.02
CA PRO A 328 -8.65 0.47 10.39
C PRO A 328 -8.12 -0.93 10.74
N SER A 329 -7.99 -1.83 9.75
CA SER A 329 -7.47 -3.18 9.97
C SER A 329 -6.01 -3.22 10.39
N HIS A 330 -5.18 -2.24 9.98
CA HIS A 330 -3.78 -2.14 10.42
C HIS A 330 -3.69 -2.00 11.95
N TRP A 331 -4.60 -1.21 12.55
CA TRP A 331 -4.69 -1.13 14.01
C TRP A 331 -4.86 -2.50 14.67
N LEU A 332 -5.71 -3.38 14.14
CA LEU A 332 -5.93 -4.72 14.72
C LEU A 332 -4.65 -5.57 14.71
N SER A 333 -3.86 -5.45 13.67
CA SER A 333 -2.62 -6.21 13.51
C SER A 333 -1.48 -5.63 14.34
N ASP A 334 -1.35 -4.32 14.37
CA ASP A 334 -0.19 -3.61 14.89
C ASP A 334 -0.23 -3.31 16.38
N GLN A 335 -1.41 -3.16 16.98
CA GLN A 335 -1.60 -2.81 18.39
C GLN A 335 -0.77 -3.66 19.36
N LYS A 336 -0.45 -4.91 18.99
CA LYS A 336 0.24 -5.87 19.85
C LYS A 336 1.72 -5.56 20.08
N TRP A 337 2.35 -4.93 19.09
CA TRP A 337 3.79 -4.66 19.08
C TRP A 337 4.13 -3.17 18.93
N LEU A 338 3.18 -2.35 18.50
CA LEU A 338 3.42 -0.97 18.12
C LEU A 338 4.10 -0.15 19.22
N LYS A 339 3.58 -0.21 20.46
CA LYS A 339 4.16 0.52 21.60
C LYS A 339 5.60 0.12 21.90
N GLU A 340 5.95 -1.16 21.68
CA GLU A 340 7.30 -1.65 21.91
C GLU A 340 8.29 -1.05 20.90
N LYS A 341 7.82 -0.75 19.68
CA LYS A 341 8.66 -0.17 18.63
C LYS A 341 8.77 1.35 18.68
N ILE A 342 7.68 2.06 18.95
CA ILE A 342 7.62 3.52 18.83
C ILE A 342 7.51 4.28 20.16
N GLY A 343 7.38 3.56 21.29
CA GLY A 343 7.34 4.17 22.63
C GLY A 343 6.23 5.22 22.79
N ASP A 344 6.58 6.43 23.26
CA ASP A 344 5.62 7.50 23.52
C ASP A 344 4.94 8.07 22.25
N LEU A 345 5.48 7.80 21.04
CA LEU A 345 4.80 8.21 19.82
C LEU A 345 3.44 7.52 19.62
N ILE A 346 3.16 6.47 20.40
CA ILE A 346 1.85 5.79 20.40
C ILE A 346 0.68 6.75 20.62
N GLU A 347 0.89 7.88 21.31
CA GLU A 347 -0.15 8.89 21.51
C GLU A 347 -0.57 9.63 20.23
N HIS A 348 0.26 9.57 19.17
CA HIS A 348 -0.04 10.13 17.85
C HIS A 348 -0.55 9.08 16.86
N ALA A 349 -0.61 7.80 17.27
CA ALA A 349 -1.02 6.71 16.41
C ALA A 349 -2.52 6.71 16.16
N PHE A 350 -2.88 6.37 14.92
CA PHE A 350 -4.27 6.22 14.45
C PHE A 350 -5.19 7.38 14.89
N PRO A 351 -4.90 8.63 14.48
CA PRO A 351 -5.51 9.85 15.04
C PRO A 351 -6.91 10.14 14.48
N TRP A 352 -7.72 9.13 14.21
CA TRP A 352 -9.01 9.21 13.50
C TRP A 352 -9.95 10.23 14.12
N ARG A 353 -10.06 10.22 15.45
CA ARG A 353 -10.90 11.18 16.18
C ARG A 353 -10.39 12.62 16.06
N ARG A 354 -9.07 12.82 16.10
CA ARG A 354 -8.46 14.15 15.96
C ARG A 354 -8.67 14.71 14.55
N LEU A 355 -8.57 13.87 13.50
CA LEU A 355 -8.89 14.25 12.13
C LEU A 355 -10.35 14.67 12.01
N GLN A 356 -11.28 13.90 12.59
CA GLN A 356 -12.70 14.21 12.59
C GLN A 356 -13.00 15.53 13.32
N GLU A 357 -12.42 15.79 14.49
CA GLU A 357 -12.58 17.04 15.26
C GLU A 357 -11.98 18.24 14.57
N ALA A 358 -10.92 18.04 13.78
CA ALA A 358 -10.29 19.08 12.97
C ALA A 358 -11.03 19.33 11.64
N ASN A 359 -12.09 18.57 11.32
CA ASN A 359 -12.77 18.55 10.04
C ASN A 359 -11.83 18.28 8.85
N VAL A 360 -10.83 17.42 9.03
CA VAL A 360 -10.03 16.85 7.95
C VAL A 360 -10.82 15.71 7.34
N GLU A 361 -10.96 15.69 6.02
CA GLU A 361 -11.63 14.60 5.33
C GLU A 361 -10.80 13.31 5.40
N PHE A 362 -11.49 12.18 5.55
CA PHE A 362 -10.85 10.87 5.50
C PHE A 362 -11.83 9.77 5.08
N ASP A 363 -11.31 8.74 4.44
CA ASP A 363 -12.03 7.54 4.02
C ASP A 363 -11.30 6.29 4.54
N PHE A 364 -12.01 5.13 4.51
CA PHE A 364 -11.45 3.86 4.91
C PHE A 364 -11.06 3.01 3.72
N GLY A 365 -9.87 2.45 3.78
CA GLY A 365 -9.33 1.46 2.85
C GLY A 365 -8.86 0.21 3.57
N SER A 366 -8.64 -0.86 2.82
CA SER A 366 -8.10 -2.11 3.35
C SER A 366 -6.59 -2.21 3.22
N ASP A 367 -6.02 -1.61 2.20
CA ASP A 367 -4.66 -1.83 1.73
C ASP A 367 -4.45 -3.30 1.25
N ALA A 368 -5.51 -3.92 0.72
CA ALA A 368 -5.38 -5.29 0.20
C ALA A 368 -4.30 -5.36 -0.89
N PRO A 369 -3.40 -6.37 -0.85
CA PRO A 369 -3.44 -7.60 -0.05
C PRO A 369 -2.71 -7.55 1.31
N ILE A 370 -2.24 -6.39 1.76
CA ILE A 370 -1.52 -6.22 3.05
C ILE A 370 -2.44 -6.65 4.20
N GLU A 371 -3.67 -6.14 4.19
CA GLU A 371 -4.76 -6.64 5.03
C GLU A 371 -5.91 -7.14 4.13
N PRO A 372 -6.72 -8.10 4.59
CA PRO A 372 -7.88 -8.52 3.83
C PRO A 372 -8.88 -7.39 3.62
N ALA A 373 -9.37 -7.22 2.39
CA ALA A 373 -10.52 -6.37 2.12
C ALA A 373 -11.76 -6.99 2.79
N SER A 374 -12.19 -6.43 3.92
CA SER A 374 -13.30 -6.97 4.72
C SER A 374 -14.02 -5.88 5.49
N LEU A 375 -15.28 -5.64 5.13
CA LEU A 375 -16.14 -4.67 5.83
C LEU A 375 -16.32 -5.04 7.30
N SER A 376 -16.55 -6.33 7.62
CA SER A 376 -16.70 -6.78 9.01
C SER A 376 -15.44 -6.54 9.84
N ARG A 377 -14.23 -6.74 9.24
CA ARG A 377 -12.96 -6.47 9.91
C ARG A 377 -12.75 -4.97 10.14
N THR A 378 -13.13 -4.13 9.19
CA THR A 378 -13.11 -2.67 9.34
C THR A 378 -14.00 -2.21 10.49
N PHE A 379 -15.26 -2.69 10.55
CA PHE A 379 -16.16 -2.38 11.67
C PHE A 379 -15.63 -2.92 13.01
N GLN A 380 -15.06 -4.13 13.03
CA GLN A 380 -14.41 -4.69 14.22
C GLN A 380 -13.27 -3.79 14.71
N ALA A 381 -12.38 -3.33 13.81
CA ALA A 381 -11.28 -2.45 14.15
C ALA A 381 -11.76 -1.15 14.80
N ILE A 382 -12.79 -0.52 14.21
CA ILE A 382 -13.38 0.72 14.73
C ILE A 382 -13.97 0.53 16.12
N ARG A 383 -14.62 -0.62 16.40
CA ARG A 383 -15.15 -0.91 17.74
C ARG A 383 -14.05 -1.15 18.75
N GLN A 384 -13.09 -2.00 18.43
CA GLN A 384 -12.01 -2.39 19.34
C GLN A 384 -11.05 -1.23 19.63
N SER A 385 -10.78 -0.37 18.68
CA SER A 385 -9.94 0.81 18.90
C SER A 385 -10.50 1.71 20.01
N ALA A 386 -11.82 1.87 20.08
CA ALA A 386 -12.48 2.64 21.13
C ALA A 386 -12.32 2.01 22.52
N GLU A 387 -12.30 0.68 22.61
CA GLU A 387 -12.13 -0.05 23.87
C GLU A 387 -10.68 0.03 24.40
N MET A 388 -9.72 0.21 23.49
CA MET A 388 -8.28 0.23 23.80
C MET A 388 -7.69 1.64 23.95
N GLY A 389 -8.53 2.67 24.00
CA GLY A 389 -8.11 4.04 24.31
C GLY A 389 -7.87 4.94 23.11
N ILE A 390 -8.05 4.48 21.87
CA ILE A 390 -8.21 5.36 20.72
C ILE A 390 -9.61 5.95 20.79
N PRO A 391 -9.76 7.28 20.83
CA PRO A 391 -11.08 7.89 20.96
C PRO A 391 -12.03 7.49 19.84
N ARG A 392 -13.22 7.02 20.23
CA ARG A 392 -14.25 6.54 19.30
C ARG A 392 -14.63 7.61 18.28
N LEU A 393 -14.77 7.22 17.02
CA LEU A 393 -15.35 8.05 15.97
C LEU A 393 -16.79 8.47 16.32
N LEU A 394 -17.15 9.68 15.92
CA LEU A 394 -18.52 10.18 16.03
C LEU A 394 -19.33 9.79 14.79
N GLY A 395 -20.58 9.40 15.00
CA GLY A 395 -21.53 9.13 13.92
C GLY A 395 -21.41 7.74 13.33
N HIS A 396 -21.74 7.63 12.07
CA HIS A 396 -21.90 6.40 11.32
C HIS A 396 -20.65 6.10 10.48
N PRO A 397 -19.87 5.03 10.79
CA PRO A 397 -18.62 4.75 10.09
C PRO A 397 -18.82 4.34 8.61
N GLU A 398 -20.00 3.84 8.23
CA GLU A 398 -20.31 3.46 6.84
C GLU A 398 -20.18 4.60 5.83
N LYS A 399 -20.30 5.85 6.25
CA LYS A 399 -20.10 7.00 5.37
C LYS A 399 -18.67 7.13 4.84
N TYR A 400 -17.68 6.59 5.55
CA TYR A 400 -16.28 6.58 5.15
C TYR A 400 -15.92 5.40 4.23
N MET A 401 -16.93 4.60 3.86
CA MET A 401 -16.82 3.46 2.95
C MET A 401 -17.78 3.61 1.77
N SER A 402 -18.23 4.83 1.47
CA SER A 402 -19.12 5.14 0.36
C SER A 402 -18.44 6.16 -0.55
N HIS A 403 -18.33 5.85 -1.83
CA HIS A 403 -17.76 6.77 -2.81
C HIS A 403 -18.62 8.04 -2.95
N SER A 404 -17.99 9.20 -3.00
CA SER A 404 -18.71 10.49 -3.03
C SER A 404 -19.48 10.74 -4.33
N ASP A 405 -19.00 10.24 -5.47
CA ASP A 405 -19.67 10.37 -6.78
C ASP A 405 -20.57 9.16 -7.07
N LEU A 406 -21.78 9.19 -6.51
CA LEU A 406 -22.79 8.15 -6.73
C LEU A 406 -23.27 8.04 -8.20
N ALA A 407 -23.03 9.06 -9.02
CA ALA A 407 -23.43 9.08 -10.42
C ALA A 407 -22.44 8.35 -11.33
N TRP A 408 -21.23 8.11 -10.86
CA TRP A 408 -20.19 7.43 -11.68
C TRP A 408 -20.58 6.00 -12.04
N ALA A 409 -21.02 5.20 -11.08
CA ALA A 409 -21.57 3.87 -11.32
C ALA A 409 -22.94 3.76 -10.68
N PRO A 410 -24.01 4.31 -11.32
CA PRO A 410 -25.32 4.42 -10.73
C PRO A 410 -25.92 3.03 -10.45
N ASN A 411 -26.78 2.96 -9.42
CA ASN A 411 -27.39 1.71 -8.93
C ASN A 411 -26.36 0.67 -8.46
N SER A 412 -25.24 1.12 -7.91
CA SER A 412 -24.25 0.24 -7.26
C SER A 412 -24.37 0.36 -5.75
N PHE A 413 -24.52 -0.75 -5.05
CA PHE A 413 -24.66 -0.78 -3.59
C PHE A 413 -24.33 -2.15 -3.02
N THR A 414 -24.12 -2.18 -1.69
CA THR A 414 -23.93 -3.42 -0.93
C THR A 414 -24.91 -3.47 0.23
N LEU A 415 -25.57 -4.61 0.41
CA LEU A 415 -26.39 -4.90 1.60
C LEU A 415 -25.57 -5.74 2.57
N LEU A 416 -25.63 -5.39 3.84
CA LEU A 416 -24.96 -6.09 4.93
C LEU A 416 -25.98 -6.64 5.94
N GLU A 417 -25.78 -7.88 6.36
CA GLU A 417 -26.37 -8.48 7.57
C GLU A 417 -25.24 -8.79 8.53
N GLU A 418 -25.34 -8.29 9.78
CA GLU A 418 -24.29 -8.44 10.79
C GLU A 418 -22.89 -8.09 10.26
N GLU A 419 -22.79 -6.98 9.50
CA GLU A 419 -21.56 -6.46 8.88
C GLU A 419 -20.93 -7.38 7.81
N THR A 420 -21.65 -8.41 7.39
CA THR A 420 -21.23 -9.31 6.30
C THR A 420 -21.99 -8.98 5.03
N PRO A 421 -21.35 -8.89 3.85
CA PRO A 421 -22.03 -8.68 2.59
C PRO A 421 -22.99 -9.86 2.28
N THR A 422 -24.26 -9.52 2.02
CA THR A 422 -25.30 -10.51 1.62
C THR A 422 -25.80 -10.27 0.21
N GLN A 423 -25.56 -9.06 -0.31
CA GLN A 423 -25.88 -8.71 -1.69
C GLN A 423 -24.93 -7.60 -2.15
N VAL A 424 -24.37 -7.78 -3.32
CA VAL A 424 -23.56 -6.78 -4.02
C VAL A 424 -24.16 -6.51 -5.39
N VAL A 425 -24.43 -5.26 -5.69
CA VAL A 425 -25.02 -4.83 -6.95
C VAL A 425 -24.09 -3.79 -7.58
N PHE A 426 -23.71 -3.98 -8.83
CA PHE A 426 -22.92 -3.04 -9.61
C PHE A 426 -23.70 -2.66 -10.88
N ARG A 427 -23.99 -1.36 -11.04
CA ARG A 427 -24.81 -0.81 -12.15
C ARG A 427 -26.15 -1.54 -12.36
N GLY A 428 -26.76 -2.04 -11.28
CA GLY A 428 -28.01 -2.78 -11.32
C GLY A 428 -27.87 -4.29 -11.55
N GLU A 429 -26.65 -4.80 -11.78
CA GLU A 429 -26.37 -6.23 -11.91
C GLU A 429 -25.99 -6.84 -10.57
N HIS A 430 -26.58 -7.98 -10.23
CA HIS A 430 -26.26 -8.71 -9.01
C HIS A 430 -24.96 -9.50 -9.18
N LEU A 431 -24.00 -9.27 -8.28
CA LEU A 431 -22.69 -9.94 -8.26
C LEU A 431 -22.58 -10.98 -7.14
N LEU A 432 -23.31 -10.76 -6.03
CA LEU A 432 -23.43 -11.63 -4.87
C LEU A 432 -24.88 -11.66 -4.41
#